data_321406d9eb8b60afcc14e0636b838f3a
#
_entry.id   321406d9eb8b60afcc14e0636b838f3a
#
_cell.length_a   1.000
_cell.length_b   1.000
_cell.length_c   1.000
_cell.angle_alpha   90.00
_cell.angle_beta   90.00
_cell.angle_gamma   90.00
#
_symmetry.space_group_name_H-M   'P 1'
#
loop_
_entity.id
_entity.type
_entity.pdbx_description
1 polymer ?
#
loop_
_entity_poly.entity_id
_entity_poly.type
_entity_poly.pdbx_seq_one_letter_code
_entity_poly.pdbx_strand_id
1 'polypeptide(L)'
;SVTFAGEEDDESALAAMEAIRELLAPYDFYIDSSVGDSQADSLADEMGIILAVAAVIIVLVLLLTSRSYAEIPVLLLTFIAAALLNLGTNFIFGEISFVSNSVTVVLQLALAIDYAIIMLHRFLEEREHAGDREACIAAVSAAIPSISASSLTTISGLVALMMMQLRIGFDMGIVLT
;
A
#
# COMPACT_ATOMS: atom_id res chain seq x y z
N SER A 1 21.46 -21.82 -19.67
CA SER A 1 21.00 -21.47 -18.32
C SER A 1 22.01 -22.01 -17.31
N VAL A 2 22.35 -21.18 -16.33
CA VAL A 2 23.19 -21.58 -15.20
C VAL A 2 22.25 -21.65 -14.00
N THR A 3 22.32 -22.77 -13.25
CA THR A 3 21.54 -22.96 -12.03
C THR A 3 22.50 -23.05 -10.84
N PHE A 4 22.23 -22.29 -9.79
CA PHE A 4 22.97 -22.32 -8.55
C PHE A 4 22.32 -23.33 -7.59
N ALA A 5 23.15 -23.99 -6.77
CA ALA A 5 22.69 -25.02 -5.83
C ALA A 5 22.37 -24.47 -4.42
N GLY A 6 22.56 -23.16 -4.19
CA GLY A 6 22.33 -22.46 -2.93
C GLY A 6 21.10 -21.54 -2.96
N GLU A 7 20.87 -20.85 -1.86
CA GLU A 7 19.85 -19.78 -1.79
C GLU A 7 20.29 -18.57 -2.62
N GLU A 8 19.32 -17.74 -3.01
CA GLU A 8 19.53 -16.57 -3.90
C GLU A 8 20.51 -15.55 -3.31
N ASP A 9 20.59 -15.46 -1.97
CA ASP A 9 21.46 -14.54 -1.22
C ASP A 9 22.77 -15.22 -0.74
N ASP A 10 23.09 -16.43 -1.20
CA ASP A 10 24.31 -17.10 -0.80
C ASP A 10 25.55 -16.37 -1.34
N GLU A 11 26.52 -16.06 -0.48
CA GLU A 11 27.76 -15.34 -0.81
C GLU A 11 28.51 -16.00 -1.99
N SER A 12 28.42 -17.33 -2.10
CA SER A 12 29.00 -18.08 -3.21
C SER A 12 28.25 -17.87 -4.53
N ALA A 13 26.93 -17.69 -4.50
CA ALA A 13 26.11 -17.43 -5.67
C ALA A 13 26.31 -15.98 -6.16
N LEU A 14 26.42 -15.04 -5.23
CA LEU A 14 26.72 -13.65 -5.51
C LEU A 14 28.10 -13.48 -6.18
N ALA A 15 29.13 -14.09 -5.63
CA ALA A 15 30.50 -14.07 -6.19
C ALA A 15 30.55 -14.71 -7.58
N ALA A 16 29.81 -15.80 -7.80
CA ALA A 16 29.75 -16.46 -9.10
C ALA A 16 29.02 -15.59 -10.14
N MET A 17 27.97 -14.87 -9.74
CA MET A 17 27.26 -13.94 -10.62
C MET A 17 28.13 -12.76 -11.04
N GLU A 18 28.90 -12.20 -10.11
CA GLU A 18 29.83 -11.10 -10.41
C GLU A 18 30.93 -11.56 -11.37
N ALA A 19 31.49 -12.76 -11.18
CA ALA A 19 32.46 -13.35 -12.10
C ALA A 19 31.88 -13.58 -13.51
N ILE A 20 30.60 -14.01 -13.61
CA ILE A 20 29.90 -14.17 -14.90
C ILE A 20 29.74 -12.80 -15.59
N ARG A 21 29.35 -11.77 -14.84
CA ARG A 21 29.24 -10.41 -15.37
C ARG A 21 30.57 -9.87 -15.91
N GLU A 22 31.65 -10.09 -15.18
CA GLU A 22 32.98 -9.68 -15.58
C GLU A 22 33.47 -10.42 -16.85
N LEU A 23 33.22 -11.72 -16.94
CA LEU A 23 33.54 -12.53 -18.10
C LEU A 23 32.77 -12.12 -19.35
N LEU A 24 31.52 -11.69 -19.20
CA LEU A 24 30.64 -11.27 -20.30
C LEU A 24 30.76 -9.79 -20.64
N ALA A 25 31.46 -8.98 -19.83
CA ALA A 25 31.60 -7.54 -20.04
C ALA A 25 32.01 -7.09 -21.44
N PRO A 26 32.84 -7.86 -22.20
CA PRO A 26 33.19 -7.51 -23.58
C PRO A 26 32.08 -7.75 -24.61
N TYR A 27 30.99 -8.42 -24.21
CA TYR A 27 29.90 -8.80 -25.11
C TYR A 27 28.64 -7.99 -24.79
N ASP A 28 27.79 -7.78 -25.77
CA ASP A 28 26.47 -7.20 -25.55
C ASP A 28 25.55 -8.33 -25.04
N PHE A 29 25.27 -8.35 -23.73
CA PHE A 29 24.55 -9.44 -23.10
C PHE A 29 23.43 -8.91 -22.19
N TYR A 30 22.40 -9.72 -22.04
CA TYR A 30 21.32 -9.52 -21.08
C TYR A 30 21.30 -10.67 -20.08
N ILE A 31 21.34 -10.35 -18.80
CA ILE A 31 21.22 -11.33 -17.71
C ILE A 31 19.86 -11.17 -17.07
N ASP A 32 19.09 -12.24 -17.04
CA ASP A 32 17.89 -12.39 -16.23
C ASP A 32 18.19 -13.39 -15.12
N SER A 33 18.27 -12.92 -13.89
CA SER A 33 18.68 -13.71 -12.73
C SER A 33 18.01 -13.21 -11.46
N SER A 34 17.63 -14.12 -10.58
CA SER A 34 17.19 -13.81 -9.21
C SER A 34 18.36 -13.66 -8.22
N VAL A 35 19.58 -14.10 -8.61
CA VAL A 35 20.76 -14.08 -7.75
C VAL A 35 21.42 -12.71 -7.73
N GLY A 36 21.63 -12.15 -6.56
CA GLY A 36 22.32 -10.88 -6.35
C GLY A 36 21.49 -9.69 -6.83
N ASP A 37 20.25 -9.68 -6.50
CA ASP A 37 19.26 -8.96 -7.23
C ASP A 37 19.21 -7.47 -6.93
N SER A 38 19.67 -6.73 -7.91
CA SER A 38 19.28 -5.34 -8.10
C SER A 38 17.77 -5.13 -8.38
N GLN A 39 16.96 -6.22 -8.60
CA GLN A 39 15.53 -6.05 -8.85
C GLN A 39 14.80 -5.69 -7.57
N ALA A 40 15.10 -6.34 -6.44
CA ALA A 40 14.50 -6.00 -5.16
C ALA A 40 14.89 -4.60 -4.72
N ASP A 41 16.16 -4.23 -4.90
CA ASP A 41 16.66 -2.88 -4.58
C ASP A 41 16.08 -1.84 -5.55
N SER A 42 16.04 -2.13 -6.85
CA SER A 42 15.42 -1.25 -7.86
C SER A 42 13.92 -1.07 -7.62
N LEU A 43 13.22 -2.16 -7.26
CA LEU A 43 11.81 -2.11 -6.87
C LEU A 43 11.61 -1.31 -5.58
N ALA A 44 12.53 -1.42 -4.61
CA ALA A 44 12.46 -0.65 -3.37
C ALA A 44 12.60 0.85 -3.63
N ASP A 45 13.52 1.25 -4.49
CA ASP A 45 13.72 2.64 -4.89
C ASP A 45 12.53 3.19 -5.68
N GLU A 46 12.01 2.43 -6.65
CA GLU A 46 10.82 2.80 -7.40
C GLU A 46 9.59 2.93 -6.48
N MET A 47 9.44 2.03 -5.51
CA MET A 47 8.34 2.09 -4.54
C MET A 47 8.45 3.30 -3.62
N GLY A 48 9.65 3.73 -3.25
CA GLY A 48 9.89 4.98 -2.53
C GLY A 48 9.36 6.19 -3.30
N ILE A 49 9.62 6.24 -4.59
CA ILE A 49 9.12 7.30 -5.48
C ILE A 49 7.59 7.24 -5.60
N ILE A 50 7.02 6.06 -5.80
CA ILE A 50 5.57 5.88 -5.90
C ILE A 50 4.87 6.33 -4.62
N LEU A 51 5.39 5.94 -3.44
CA LEU A 51 4.86 6.37 -2.14
C LEU A 51 4.97 7.88 -1.95
N ALA A 52 6.07 8.50 -2.35
CA ALA A 52 6.24 9.95 -2.29
C ALA A 52 5.25 10.68 -3.19
N VAL A 53 5.07 10.20 -4.43
CA VAL A 53 4.08 10.76 -5.37
C VAL A 53 2.66 10.58 -4.83
N ALA A 54 2.34 9.40 -4.30
CA ALA A 54 1.04 9.14 -3.67
C ALA A 54 0.80 10.09 -2.49
N ALA A 55 1.78 10.29 -1.61
CA ALA A 55 1.67 11.21 -0.49
C ALA A 55 1.43 12.66 -0.94
N VAL A 56 2.12 13.11 -1.99
CA VAL A 56 1.89 14.45 -2.58
C VAL A 56 0.48 14.58 -3.13
N ILE A 57 -0.01 13.59 -3.87
CA ILE A 57 -1.38 13.57 -4.40
C ILE A 57 -2.39 13.62 -3.27
N ILE A 58 -2.19 12.84 -2.21
CA ILE A 58 -3.04 12.81 -1.01
C ILE A 58 -3.13 14.20 -0.38
N VAL A 59 -1.99 14.84 -0.13
CA VAL A 59 -1.95 16.19 0.44
C VAL A 59 -2.66 17.19 -0.46
N LEU A 60 -2.46 17.09 -1.77
CA LEU A 60 -3.09 17.97 -2.75
C LEU A 60 -4.62 17.78 -2.77
N VAL A 61 -5.11 16.55 -2.77
CA VAL A 61 -6.55 16.24 -2.70
C VAL A 61 -7.15 16.76 -1.40
N LEU A 62 -6.47 16.57 -0.25
CA LEU A 62 -6.92 17.09 1.03
C LEU A 62 -6.96 18.63 1.04
N LEU A 63 -5.95 19.30 0.47
CA LEU A 63 -5.93 20.76 0.32
C LEU A 63 -7.10 21.29 -0.52
N LEU A 64 -7.47 20.57 -1.59
CA LEU A 64 -8.57 20.96 -2.46
C LEU A 64 -9.95 20.66 -1.85
N THR A 65 -10.04 19.59 -1.06
CA THR A 65 -11.31 19.09 -0.50
C THR A 65 -11.61 19.71 0.86
N SER A 66 -10.59 19.99 1.65
CA SER A 66 -10.73 20.50 3.03
C SER A 66 -11.07 21.97 3.04
N ARG A 67 -12.08 22.35 3.81
CA ARG A 67 -12.45 23.76 4.04
C ARG A 67 -11.64 24.45 5.14
N SER A 68 -10.93 23.66 5.95
CA SER A 68 -10.13 24.17 7.08
C SER A 68 -8.73 23.56 7.07
N TYR A 69 -7.72 24.39 7.13
CA TYR A 69 -6.32 23.93 7.23
C TYR A 69 -6.04 23.07 8.46
N ALA A 70 -6.87 23.17 9.52
CA ALA A 70 -6.73 22.36 10.73
C ALA A 70 -7.16 20.90 10.55
N GLU A 71 -8.00 20.59 9.54
CA GLU A 71 -8.47 19.24 9.25
C GLU A 71 -7.37 18.38 8.62
N ILE A 72 -6.51 18.99 7.80
CA ILE A 72 -5.45 18.29 7.06
C ILE A 72 -4.48 17.55 8.00
N PRO A 73 -3.87 18.19 9.03
CA PRO A 73 -2.95 17.49 9.92
C PRO A 73 -3.63 16.39 10.74
N VAL A 74 -4.91 16.53 11.09
CA VAL A 74 -5.66 15.48 11.80
C VAL A 74 -5.88 14.28 10.91
N LEU A 75 -6.29 14.47 9.66
CA LEU A 75 -6.47 13.40 8.69
C LEU A 75 -5.15 12.70 8.35
N LEU A 76 -4.07 13.46 8.14
CA LEU A 76 -2.75 12.89 7.90
C LEU A 76 -2.27 12.04 9.09
N LEU A 77 -2.46 12.52 10.32
CA LEU A 77 -2.10 11.77 11.51
C LEU A 77 -2.91 10.47 11.63
N THR A 78 -4.19 10.52 11.29
CA THR A 78 -5.05 9.34 11.24
C THR A 78 -4.58 8.34 10.19
N PHE A 79 -4.17 8.81 9.01
CA PHE A 79 -3.66 7.92 7.96
C PHE A 79 -2.32 7.29 8.34
N ILE A 80 -1.42 8.06 8.94
CA ILE A 80 -0.15 7.54 9.48
C ILE A 80 -0.42 6.47 10.54
N ALA A 81 -1.33 6.73 11.47
CA ALA A 81 -1.70 5.76 12.50
C ALA A 81 -2.31 4.48 11.88
N ALA A 82 -3.18 4.61 10.89
CA ALA A 82 -3.75 3.47 10.18
C ALA A 82 -2.67 2.66 9.43
N ALA A 83 -1.74 3.32 8.76
CA ALA A 83 -0.63 2.66 8.07
C ALA A 83 0.30 1.91 9.06
N LEU A 84 0.62 2.52 10.20
CA LEU A 84 1.43 1.88 11.24
C LEU A 84 0.73 0.67 11.85
N LEU A 85 -0.59 0.73 12.06
CA LEU A 85 -1.37 -0.41 12.54
C LEU A 85 -1.38 -1.55 11.51
N ASN A 86 -1.54 -1.23 10.24
CA ASN A 86 -1.48 -2.23 9.17
C ASN A 86 -0.11 -2.90 9.09
N LEU A 87 0.98 -2.12 9.07
CA LEU A 87 2.35 -2.67 9.10
C LEU A 87 2.59 -3.54 10.34
N GLY A 88 2.06 -3.12 11.50
CA GLY A 88 2.15 -3.91 12.73
C GLY A 88 1.38 -5.24 12.66
N THR A 89 0.20 -5.25 12.06
CA THR A 89 -0.59 -6.48 11.86
C THR A 89 0.03 -7.40 10.81
N ASN A 90 0.61 -6.84 9.75
CA ASN A 90 1.30 -7.62 8.72
C ASN A 90 2.48 -8.42 9.28
N PHE A 91 3.16 -7.91 10.31
CA PHE A 91 4.24 -8.63 10.99
C PHE A 91 3.78 -9.98 11.59
N ILE A 92 2.49 -10.12 11.92
CA ILE A 92 1.91 -11.35 12.48
C ILE A 92 1.82 -12.45 11.41
N PHE A 93 1.65 -12.09 10.14
CA PHE A 93 1.48 -13.03 9.03
C PHE A 93 2.80 -13.60 8.47
N GLY A 94 3.96 -13.11 8.96
CA GLY A 94 5.28 -13.61 8.56
C GLY A 94 5.82 -12.96 7.29
N GLU A 95 6.42 -13.75 6.41
CA GLU A 95 7.03 -13.26 5.16
C GLU A 95 5.96 -12.87 4.14
N ILE A 96 5.79 -11.57 3.95
CA ILE A 96 4.93 -11.00 2.91
C ILE A 96 5.83 -10.53 1.77
N SER A 97 5.44 -10.82 0.53
CA SER A 97 6.15 -10.32 -0.64
C SER A 97 6.30 -8.79 -0.57
N PHE A 98 7.50 -8.29 -0.82
CA PHE A 98 7.79 -6.85 -0.87
C PHE A 98 6.82 -6.08 -1.77
N VAL A 99 6.49 -6.64 -2.94
CA VAL A 99 5.52 -6.06 -3.88
C VAL A 99 4.13 -5.96 -3.24
N SER A 100 3.68 -7.04 -2.57
CA SER A 100 2.38 -7.05 -1.89
C SER A 100 2.31 -6.01 -0.78
N ASN A 101 3.36 -5.87 0.03
CA ASN A 101 3.42 -4.89 1.11
C ASN A 101 3.33 -3.45 0.59
N SER A 102 4.06 -3.14 -0.46
CA SER A 102 4.10 -1.79 -1.03
C SER A 102 2.77 -1.40 -1.69
N VAL A 103 2.18 -2.29 -2.48
CA VAL A 103 0.85 -2.08 -3.08
C VAL A 103 -0.23 -1.92 -2.01
N THR A 104 -0.13 -2.69 -0.92
CA THR A 104 -1.04 -2.62 0.21
C THR A 104 -1.07 -1.23 0.85
N VAL A 105 0.09 -0.65 1.12
CA VAL A 105 0.17 0.69 1.74
C VAL A 105 -0.49 1.75 0.85
N VAL A 106 -0.21 1.71 -0.46
CA VAL A 106 -0.81 2.68 -1.41
C VAL A 106 -2.32 2.51 -1.49
N LEU A 107 -2.81 1.26 -1.60
CA LEU A 107 -4.23 0.98 -1.70
C LEU A 107 -4.97 1.32 -0.41
N GLN A 108 -4.38 1.02 0.75
CA GLN A 108 -4.93 1.40 2.05
C GLN A 108 -5.07 2.91 2.20
N LEU A 109 -4.05 3.67 1.80
CA LEU A 109 -4.11 5.14 1.83
C LEU A 109 -5.20 5.67 0.91
N ALA A 110 -5.34 5.12 -0.30
CA ALA A 110 -6.39 5.51 -1.23
C ALA A 110 -7.80 5.27 -0.66
N LEU A 111 -8.05 4.08 -0.09
CA LEU A 111 -9.33 3.75 0.53
C LEU A 111 -9.61 4.62 1.78
N ALA A 112 -8.59 4.87 2.59
CA ALA A 112 -8.72 5.70 3.78
C ALA A 112 -9.13 7.13 3.44
N ILE A 113 -8.58 7.69 2.34
CA ILE A 113 -8.95 9.03 1.88
C ILE A 113 -10.41 9.08 1.41
N ASP A 114 -10.84 8.11 0.63
CA ASP A 114 -12.22 8.07 0.13
C ASP A 114 -13.22 8.06 1.29
N TYR A 115 -12.98 7.24 2.31
CA TYR A 115 -13.84 7.18 3.48
C TYR A 115 -13.76 8.46 4.33
N ALA A 116 -12.57 9.04 4.46
CA ALA A 116 -12.39 10.29 5.20
C ALA A 116 -13.12 11.45 4.52
N ILE A 117 -13.07 11.54 3.20
CA ILE A 117 -13.78 12.57 2.42
C ILE A 117 -15.30 12.42 2.58
N ILE A 118 -15.83 11.20 2.48
CA ILE A 118 -17.26 10.93 2.68
C ILE A 118 -17.70 11.38 4.08
N MET A 119 -16.93 10.99 5.10
CA MET A 119 -17.21 11.37 6.49
C MET A 119 -17.14 12.87 6.72
N LEU A 120 -16.10 13.51 6.19
CA LEU A 120 -15.90 14.94 6.33
C LEU A 120 -17.04 15.74 5.68
N HIS A 121 -17.44 15.38 4.46
CA HIS A 121 -18.55 16.02 3.78
C HIS A 121 -19.86 15.88 4.56
N ARG A 122 -20.16 14.69 5.06
CA ARG A 122 -21.34 14.47 5.89
C ARG A 122 -21.29 15.26 7.19
N PHE A 123 -20.14 15.32 7.84
CA PHE A 123 -19.98 16.11 9.06
C PHE A 123 -20.20 17.62 8.79
N LEU A 124 -19.65 18.15 7.72
CA LEU A 124 -19.80 19.57 7.37
C LEU A 124 -21.27 19.91 7.02
N GLU A 125 -21.97 19.01 6.34
CA GLU A 125 -23.40 19.15 6.01
C GLU A 125 -24.27 19.19 7.27
N GLU A 126 -24.07 18.25 8.19
CA GLU A 126 -24.83 18.17 9.45
C GLU A 126 -24.48 19.32 10.42
N ARG A 127 -23.26 19.82 10.38
CA ARG A 127 -22.80 20.93 11.21
C ARG A 127 -23.50 22.27 10.89
N GLU A 128 -24.02 22.42 9.70
CA GLU A 128 -24.80 23.63 9.35
C GLU A 128 -26.13 23.72 10.12
N HIS A 129 -26.62 22.58 10.63
CA HIS A 129 -27.93 22.45 11.24
C HIS A 129 -27.92 22.04 12.71
N ALA A 130 -26.78 21.57 13.21
CA ALA A 130 -26.63 21.01 14.55
C ALA A 130 -25.30 21.45 15.22
N GLY A 131 -25.20 21.24 16.53
CA GLY A 131 -23.95 21.42 17.28
C GLY A 131 -22.89 20.38 16.87
N ASP A 132 -21.60 20.68 17.07
CA ASP A 132 -20.48 19.85 16.63
C ASP A 132 -20.62 18.36 17.05
N ARG A 133 -21.10 18.09 18.26
CA ARG A 133 -21.30 16.72 18.76
C ARG A 133 -22.46 16.01 18.07
N GLU A 134 -23.57 16.69 17.89
CA GLU A 134 -24.76 16.14 17.27
C GLU A 134 -24.51 15.91 15.77
N ALA A 135 -23.85 16.86 15.11
CA ALA A 135 -23.42 16.75 13.73
C ALA A 135 -22.48 15.54 13.53
N CYS A 136 -21.55 15.30 14.43
CA CYS A 136 -20.65 14.16 14.37
C CYS A 136 -21.43 12.82 14.47
N ILE A 137 -22.37 12.72 15.40
CA ILE A 137 -23.20 11.52 15.57
C ILE A 137 -24.08 11.28 14.33
N ALA A 138 -24.71 12.32 13.80
CA ALA A 138 -25.53 12.24 12.61
C ALA A 138 -24.70 11.84 11.37
N ALA A 139 -23.54 12.47 11.17
CA ALA A 139 -22.63 12.16 10.07
C ALA A 139 -22.15 10.71 10.11
N VAL A 140 -21.71 10.21 11.27
CA VAL A 140 -21.30 8.81 11.44
C VAL A 140 -22.46 7.87 11.11
N SER A 141 -23.65 8.14 11.69
CA SER A 141 -24.84 7.32 11.45
C SER A 141 -25.24 7.27 9.97
N ALA A 142 -25.16 8.38 9.27
CA ALA A 142 -25.48 8.47 7.84
C ALA A 142 -24.41 7.84 6.93
N ALA A 143 -23.12 7.92 7.32
CA ALA A 143 -22.01 7.41 6.52
C ALA A 143 -21.83 5.89 6.67
N ILE A 144 -22.13 5.30 7.84
CA ILE A 144 -21.92 3.87 8.10
C ILE A 144 -22.53 2.95 7.01
N PRO A 145 -23.79 3.09 6.58
CA PRO A 145 -24.34 2.20 5.57
C PRO A 145 -23.60 2.28 4.24
N SER A 146 -23.23 3.48 3.81
CA SER A 146 -22.52 3.71 2.55
C SER A 146 -21.11 3.16 2.59
N ILE A 147 -20.36 3.44 3.66
CA ILE A 147 -19.01 2.94 3.87
C ILE A 147 -19.01 1.42 4.01
N SER A 148 -19.94 0.85 4.76
CA SER A 148 -20.07 -0.61 4.93
C SER A 148 -20.35 -1.31 3.61
N ALA A 149 -21.23 -0.77 2.78
CA ALA A 149 -21.53 -1.35 1.47
C ALA A 149 -20.31 -1.33 0.54
N SER A 150 -19.59 -0.21 0.50
CA SER A 150 -18.36 -0.06 -0.28
C SER A 150 -17.25 -1.00 0.23
N SER A 151 -17.04 -1.05 1.54
CA SER A 151 -16.07 -1.95 2.17
C SER A 151 -16.36 -3.42 1.88
N LEU A 152 -17.64 -3.82 1.95
CA LEU A 152 -18.03 -5.20 1.65
C LEU A 152 -17.73 -5.58 0.20
N THR A 153 -17.94 -4.65 -0.73
CA THR A 153 -17.61 -4.86 -2.15
C THR A 153 -16.10 -5.03 -2.33
N THR A 154 -15.30 -4.18 -1.68
CA THR A 154 -13.82 -4.25 -1.72
C THR A 154 -13.33 -5.57 -1.12
N ILE A 155 -13.81 -5.95 0.07
CA ILE A 155 -13.48 -7.22 0.72
C ILE A 155 -13.83 -8.40 -0.19
N SER A 156 -15.00 -8.38 -0.83
CA SER A 156 -15.40 -9.45 -1.75
C SER A 156 -14.42 -9.59 -2.93
N GLY A 157 -13.92 -8.48 -3.47
CA GLY A 157 -12.90 -8.47 -4.51
C GLY A 157 -11.55 -9.02 -4.02
N LEU A 158 -11.13 -8.64 -2.81
CA LEU A 158 -9.89 -9.13 -2.20
C LEU A 158 -9.96 -10.62 -1.85
N VAL A 159 -11.10 -11.09 -1.35
CA VAL A 159 -11.34 -12.52 -1.13
C VAL A 159 -11.28 -13.29 -2.44
N ALA A 160 -11.77 -12.72 -3.56
CA ALA A 160 -11.62 -13.34 -4.87
C ALA A 160 -10.14 -13.45 -5.29
N LEU A 161 -9.27 -12.49 -4.94
CA LEU A 161 -7.84 -12.57 -5.17
C LEU A 161 -7.18 -13.73 -4.40
N MET A 162 -7.65 -14.04 -3.18
CA MET A 162 -7.15 -15.18 -2.42
C MET A 162 -7.39 -16.53 -3.13
N MET A 163 -8.39 -16.59 -4.02
CA MET A 163 -8.68 -17.80 -4.81
C MET A 163 -7.78 -17.93 -6.05
N MET A 164 -6.93 -16.95 -6.33
CA MET A 164 -5.96 -17.05 -7.42
C MET A 164 -4.88 -18.09 -7.10
N GLN A 165 -4.43 -18.79 -8.13
CA GLN A 165 -3.34 -19.78 -8.02
C GLN A 165 -1.94 -19.13 -7.85
N LEU A 166 -1.84 -17.82 -8.07
CA LEU A 166 -0.61 -17.06 -7.90
C LEU A 166 -0.45 -16.66 -6.44
N ARG A 167 0.70 -16.96 -5.85
CA ARG A 167 1.03 -16.62 -4.47
C ARG A 167 0.89 -15.13 -4.16
N ILE A 168 1.26 -14.27 -5.11
CA ILE A 168 1.13 -12.80 -4.99
C ILE A 168 -0.34 -12.39 -4.80
N GLY A 169 -1.28 -13.00 -5.52
CA GLY A 169 -2.71 -12.71 -5.38
C GLY A 169 -3.25 -13.13 -4.01
N PHE A 170 -2.80 -14.27 -3.50
CA PHE A 170 -3.15 -14.74 -2.16
C PHE A 170 -2.61 -13.83 -1.05
N ASP A 171 -1.33 -13.44 -1.14
CA ASP A 171 -0.68 -12.53 -0.19
C ASP A 171 -1.37 -11.16 -0.16
N MET A 172 -1.66 -10.58 -1.33
CA MET A 172 -2.41 -9.33 -1.44
C MET A 172 -3.82 -9.45 -0.85
N GLY A 173 -4.51 -10.56 -1.10
CA GLY A 173 -5.83 -10.80 -0.57
C GLY A 173 -5.86 -10.78 0.96
N ILE A 174 -4.91 -11.48 1.61
CA ILE A 174 -4.83 -11.55 3.07
C ILE A 174 -4.46 -10.19 3.68
N VAL A 175 -3.44 -9.53 3.12
CA VAL A 175 -2.88 -8.31 3.72
C VAL A 175 -3.83 -7.12 3.62
N LEU A 176 -4.71 -7.09 2.60
CA LEU A 176 -5.64 -5.99 2.33
C LEU A 176 -7.05 -6.22 2.90
N THR A 177 -7.41 -7.45 3.30
CA THR A 177 -8.73 -7.76 3.87
C THR A 177 -8.79 -7.48 5.36
#